data_b93c7325bce2852626ef40683c707dbb
#
_entry.id   b93c7325bce2852626ef40683c707dbb
#
_cell.length_a   1.000
_cell.length_b   1.000
_cell.length_c   1.000
_cell.angle_alpha   90.00
_cell.angle_beta   90.00
_cell.angle_gamma   90.00
#
_symmetry.space_group_name_H-M   'P 1'
#
loop_
_entity.id
_entity.type
_entity.pdbx_description
1 polymer ?
#
loop_
_entity_poly.entity_id
_entity_poly.type
_entity_poly.pdbx_seq_one_letter_code
_entity_poly.pdbx_strand_id
1 'polypeptide(L)'
;MISVDEALKIVLRKGKKLPPKKVKLENAAGLCLADGIKSDLNMPPFNRSAMDGYAVISKDIKPSVELDVIESIRAGYNPKKKVGRGQASKIMTGAVVPAGADAVVKVEETKPLDNDKKVRILKKIEKGVNIARKGEDVRVGKTVLSKGTKVRAQETGILAAVGKNSVTVHATPSVGIISTGDELVDITRKPKPWQIRNSNSYSLAAQARQIVTDVEILGRVNDNKSQIRKLIQKGLKKDILILSGGVSMGEYDLVGEVLLDLGVKIFFEKVALRPGKPTVFGMKGDKLIFALPGNPVSTFVTFELFVKPCIKKMMGYTSYEHPIIHAELEKAIKIKKKRREYRPALLKQEGSGWKVSLIDWHGSGDLFSLTKANGLLIISESVDKLNAGDMVEVMLTDSLL
;
A
#
# COMPACT_ATOMS: atom_id res chain seq x y z
N MET A 1 30.52 9.34 6.63
CA MET A 1 29.67 8.64 5.64
C MET A 1 29.17 7.38 6.34
N ILE A 2 27.86 7.21 6.41
CA ILE A 2 27.21 6.07 7.07
C ILE A 2 26.63 5.09 6.04
N SER A 3 26.31 3.86 6.46
CA SER A 3 25.67 2.88 5.57
C SER A 3 24.23 3.27 5.24
N VAL A 4 23.64 2.65 4.19
CA VAL A 4 22.23 2.85 3.83
C VAL A 4 21.32 2.41 4.97
N ASP A 5 21.62 1.27 5.59
CA ASP A 5 20.80 0.71 6.66
C ASP A 5 20.85 1.57 7.93
N GLU A 6 22.02 2.13 8.26
CA GLU A 6 22.18 3.03 9.39
C GLU A 6 21.41 4.35 9.15
N ALA A 7 21.52 4.90 7.92
CA ALA A 7 20.77 6.11 7.54
C ALA A 7 19.26 5.88 7.67
N LEU A 8 18.76 4.75 7.13
CA LEU A 8 17.35 4.39 7.24
C LEU A 8 16.90 4.21 8.69
N LYS A 9 17.69 3.52 9.53
CA LYS A 9 17.42 3.37 10.97
C LYS A 9 17.30 4.72 11.67
N ILE A 10 18.20 5.68 11.38
CA ILE A 10 18.15 7.04 11.94
C ILE A 10 16.87 7.73 11.50
N VAL A 11 16.56 7.75 10.21
CA VAL A 11 15.35 8.37 9.65
C VAL A 11 14.10 7.78 10.31
N LEU A 12 13.99 6.46 10.35
CA LEU A 12 12.83 5.79 10.94
C LEU A 12 12.73 6.06 12.45
N ARG A 13 13.81 6.12 13.19
CA ARG A 13 13.79 6.45 14.62
C ARG A 13 13.26 7.87 14.86
N LYS A 14 13.52 8.80 13.95
CA LYS A 14 13.08 10.21 14.05
C LYS A 14 11.67 10.44 13.54
N GLY A 15 11.23 9.68 12.51
CA GLY A 15 9.86 9.74 12.00
C GLY A 15 8.87 9.16 13.02
N LYS A 16 8.26 10.03 13.83
CA LYS A 16 7.24 9.65 14.82
C LYS A 16 5.88 9.46 14.14
N LYS A 17 5.10 8.51 14.63
CA LYS A 17 3.70 8.36 14.21
C LYS A 17 2.93 9.64 14.51
N LEU A 18 2.17 10.11 13.53
CA LEU A 18 1.31 11.27 13.70
C LEU A 18 0.09 10.91 14.58
N PRO A 19 -0.52 11.91 15.25
CA PRO A 19 -1.65 11.68 16.11
C PRO A 19 -2.82 11.07 15.32
N PRO A 20 -3.67 10.27 16.00
CA PRO A 20 -4.85 9.72 15.37
C PRO A 20 -5.88 10.82 15.06
N LYS A 21 -6.64 10.61 13.97
CA LYS A 21 -7.80 11.43 13.60
C LYS A 21 -8.96 10.55 13.16
N LYS A 22 -10.17 10.99 13.40
CA LYS A 22 -11.38 10.33 12.93
C LYS A 22 -11.67 10.78 11.50
N VAL A 23 -11.94 9.83 10.60
CA VAL A 23 -12.32 10.08 9.21
C VAL A 23 -13.57 9.29 8.86
N LYS A 24 -14.36 9.79 7.91
CA LYS A 24 -15.47 9.04 7.33
C LYS A 24 -14.91 7.81 6.57
N LEU A 25 -15.69 6.73 6.52
CA LEU A 25 -15.27 5.49 5.85
C LEU A 25 -14.86 5.71 4.39
N GLU A 26 -15.59 6.54 3.67
CA GLU A 26 -15.31 6.90 2.27
C GLU A 26 -13.91 7.53 2.06
N ASN A 27 -13.34 8.14 3.09
CA ASN A 27 -12.03 8.79 3.08
C ASN A 27 -10.94 7.97 3.79
N ALA A 28 -11.24 6.71 4.16
CA ALA A 28 -10.30 5.87 4.92
C ALA A 28 -9.32 5.10 4.03
N ALA A 29 -9.62 4.92 2.75
CA ALA A 29 -8.80 4.16 1.83
C ALA A 29 -7.36 4.72 1.76
N GLY A 30 -6.36 3.83 1.82
CA GLY A 30 -4.95 4.19 1.84
C GLY A 30 -4.39 4.61 3.20
N LEU A 31 -5.25 4.85 4.22
CA LEU A 31 -4.83 5.22 5.58
C LEU A 31 -4.62 3.98 6.46
N CYS A 32 -3.96 4.17 7.61
CA CYS A 32 -3.73 3.10 8.58
C CYS A 32 -4.62 3.27 9.82
N LEU A 33 -5.28 2.19 10.23
CA LEU A 33 -6.08 2.18 11.44
C LEU A 33 -5.22 2.48 12.68
N ALA A 34 -5.66 3.45 13.47
CA ALA A 34 -5.04 3.78 14.75
C ALA A 34 -5.56 2.89 15.88
N ASP A 35 -6.72 2.26 15.68
CA ASP A 35 -7.37 1.37 16.64
C ASP A 35 -7.75 0.04 15.96
N GLY A 36 -7.86 -1.02 16.77
CA GLY A 36 -8.42 -2.30 16.32
C GLY A 36 -9.95 -2.21 16.18
N ILE A 37 -10.48 -2.90 15.19
CA ILE A 37 -11.92 -2.96 14.90
C ILE A 37 -12.46 -4.30 15.35
N LYS A 38 -13.53 -4.27 16.16
CA LYS A 38 -14.28 -5.46 16.59
C LYS A 38 -15.61 -5.52 15.87
N SER A 39 -16.06 -6.74 15.58
CA SER A 39 -17.39 -6.97 15.04
C SER A 39 -18.46 -6.70 16.11
N ASP A 40 -19.51 -5.98 15.75
CA ASP A 40 -20.68 -5.70 16.60
C ASP A 40 -21.76 -6.78 16.47
N LEU A 41 -21.62 -7.70 15.52
CA LEU A 41 -22.55 -8.79 15.27
C LEU A 41 -21.82 -10.06 14.82
N ASN A 42 -22.54 -11.18 14.85
CA ASN A 42 -22.05 -12.42 14.22
C ASN A 42 -22.12 -12.32 12.70
N MET A 43 -21.16 -12.91 12.00
CA MET A 43 -21.19 -13.06 10.53
C MET A 43 -21.10 -14.53 10.16
N PRO A 44 -22.07 -15.08 9.44
CA PRO A 44 -23.40 -14.52 9.16
C PRO A 44 -24.20 -14.24 10.46
N PRO A 45 -25.17 -13.30 10.43
CA PRO A 45 -25.95 -12.95 11.63
C PRO A 45 -27.00 -14.03 12.01
N PHE A 46 -27.33 -14.94 11.10
CA PHE A 46 -28.22 -16.07 11.25
C PHE A 46 -27.75 -17.25 10.40
N ASN A 47 -28.31 -18.44 10.60
CA ASN A 47 -28.12 -19.56 9.70
C ASN A 47 -28.78 -19.24 8.35
N ARG A 48 -27.98 -19.18 7.29
CA ARG A 48 -28.45 -18.80 5.95
C ARG A 48 -28.20 -19.92 4.94
N SER A 49 -29.05 -20.00 3.94
CA SER A 49 -28.81 -20.91 2.83
C SER A 49 -27.59 -20.46 2.00
N ALA A 50 -26.70 -21.39 1.69
CA ALA A 50 -25.58 -21.17 0.79
C ALA A 50 -25.96 -21.39 -0.69
N MET A 51 -27.13 -21.97 -0.96
CA MET A 51 -27.60 -22.34 -2.31
C MET A 51 -29.10 -22.05 -2.46
N ASP A 52 -29.56 -21.91 -3.69
CA ASP A 52 -30.97 -21.97 -4.02
C ASP A 52 -31.46 -23.43 -3.94
N GLY A 53 -32.61 -23.65 -3.36
CA GLY A 53 -33.10 -25.01 -3.18
C GLY A 53 -34.23 -25.15 -2.20
N TYR A 54 -34.21 -26.21 -1.40
CA TYR A 54 -35.25 -26.55 -0.45
C TYR A 54 -34.66 -26.86 0.92
N ALA A 55 -35.07 -26.11 1.94
CA ALA A 55 -34.71 -26.35 3.33
C ALA A 55 -35.55 -27.53 3.86
N VAL A 56 -34.87 -28.55 4.40
CA VAL A 56 -35.44 -29.83 4.76
C VAL A 56 -34.91 -30.35 6.11
N ILE A 57 -35.56 -31.38 6.66
CA ILE A 57 -35.06 -32.22 7.75
C ILE A 57 -34.26 -33.36 7.12
N SER A 58 -32.93 -33.34 7.25
CA SER A 58 -32.02 -34.31 6.56
C SER A 58 -32.36 -35.78 6.86
N LYS A 59 -32.84 -36.09 8.08
CA LYS A 59 -33.22 -37.43 8.47
C LYS A 59 -34.43 -38.00 7.70
N ASP A 60 -35.26 -37.13 7.15
CA ASP A 60 -36.47 -37.54 6.39
C ASP A 60 -36.15 -37.75 4.91
N ILE A 61 -34.93 -37.42 4.47
CA ILE A 61 -34.56 -37.41 3.07
C ILE A 61 -34.03 -38.78 2.66
N LYS A 62 -34.77 -39.39 1.73
CA LYS A 62 -34.37 -40.58 0.96
C LYS A 62 -34.49 -40.28 -0.54
N PRO A 63 -33.72 -40.94 -1.41
CA PRO A 63 -33.87 -40.74 -2.85
C PRO A 63 -35.34 -40.93 -3.29
N SER A 64 -35.84 -40.00 -4.10
CA SER A 64 -37.20 -39.91 -4.63
C SER A 64 -38.29 -39.64 -3.60
N VAL A 65 -37.96 -39.15 -2.40
CA VAL A 65 -38.99 -38.70 -1.42
C VAL A 65 -39.67 -37.43 -1.93
N GLU A 66 -40.98 -37.38 -1.76
CA GLU A 66 -41.79 -36.18 -2.04
C GLU A 66 -42.14 -35.48 -0.74
N LEU A 67 -42.00 -34.13 -0.75
CA LEU A 67 -42.25 -33.24 0.39
C LEU A 67 -43.23 -32.14 0.00
N ASP A 68 -44.09 -31.79 0.89
CA ASP A 68 -44.98 -30.62 0.72
C ASP A 68 -44.22 -29.32 0.90
N VAL A 69 -44.30 -28.40 -0.07
CA VAL A 69 -43.67 -27.09 -0.01
C VAL A 69 -44.57 -26.11 0.74
N ILE A 70 -44.17 -25.77 1.96
CA ILE A 70 -45.02 -24.99 2.87
C ILE A 70 -44.81 -23.46 2.76
N GLU A 71 -43.66 -23.03 2.28
CA GLU A 71 -43.28 -21.63 2.18
C GLU A 71 -42.18 -21.41 1.10
N SER A 72 -42.12 -20.22 0.54
CA SER A 72 -40.99 -19.77 -0.29
C SER A 72 -40.30 -18.58 0.39
N ILE A 73 -38.99 -18.74 0.71
CA ILE A 73 -38.23 -17.81 1.54
C ILE A 73 -37.16 -17.12 0.66
N ARG A 74 -37.27 -15.81 0.51
CA ARG A 74 -36.31 -14.95 -0.21
C ARG A 74 -35.31 -14.34 0.76
N ALA A 75 -34.13 -13.96 0.29
CA ALA A 75 -33.19 -13.18 1.05
C ALA A 75 -33.85 -11.86 1.54
N GLY A 76 -33.59 -11.50 2.79
CA GLY A 76 -34.19 -10.33 3.43
C GLY A 76 -35.54 -10.55 4.08
N TYR A 77 -36.12 -11.77 3.98
CA TYR A 77 -37.38 -12.12 4.62
C TYR A 77 -37.16 -13.09 5.79
N ASN A 78 -37.94 -12.95 6.83
CA ASN A 78 -37.94 -13.88 7.96
C ASN A 78 -38.92 -15.04 7.69
N PRO A 79 -38.49 -16.30 7.86
CA PRO A 79 -39.39 -17.45 7.73
C PRO A 79 -40.58 -17.35 8.69
N LYS A 80 -41.81 -17.67 8.20
CA LYS A 80 -43.03 -17.64 8.97
C LYS A 80 -43.48 -19.01 9.47
N LYS A 81 -42.98 -20.07 8.78
CA LYS A 81 -43.37 -21.45 9.08
C LYS A 81 -42.18 -22.27 9.55
N LYS A 82 -42.43 -23.24 10.41
CA LYS A 82 -41.47 -24.25 10.86
C LYS A 82 -41.59 -25.46 9.92
N VAL A 83 -40.47 -25.96 9.41
CA VAL A 83 -40.44 -27.20 8.63
C VAL A 83 -40.69 -28.38 9.57
N GLY A 84 -41.76 -29.13 9.29
CA GLY A 84 -42.10 -30.38 9.94
C GLY A 84 -41.69 -31.59 9.10
N ARG A 85 -42.01 -32.80 9.64
CA ARG A 85 -41.75 -34.05 8.92
C ARG A 85 -42.59 -34.12 7.64
N GLY A 86 -41.96 -34.58 6.54
CA GLY A 86 -42.61 -34.62 5.22
C GLY A 86 -42.77 -33.25 4.55
N GLN A 87 -42.16 -32.19 5.06
CA GLN A 87 -42.27 -30.83 4.55
C GLN A 87 -40.91 -30.27 4.12
N ALA A 88 -40.96 -29.28 3.24
CA ALA A 88 -39.83 -28.48 2.80
C ALA A 88 -40.22 -27.00 2.67
N SER A 89 -39.30 -26.11 2.79
CA SER A 89 -39.47 -24.70 2.38
C SER A 89 -38.55 -24.40 1.20
N LYS A 90 -39.10 -23.86 0.11
CA LYS A 90 -38.30 -23.34 -1.00
C LYS A 90 -37.49 -22.15 -0.47
N ILE A 91 -36.19 -22.16 -0.70
CA ILE A 91 -35.28 -21.16 -0.11
C ILE A 91 -34.28 -20.65 -1.12
N MET A 92 -34.03 -19.34 -1.10
CA MET A 92 -33.02 -18.70 -1.97
C MET A 92 -31.70 -18.50 -1.21
N THR A 93 -30.62 -18.47 -1.95
CA THR A 93 -29.27 -18.16 -1.43
C THR A 93 -29.30 -16.91 -0.56
N GLY A 94 -28.69 -16.98 0.61
CA GLY A 94 -28.64 -15.88 1.58
C GLY A 94 -29.88 -15.74 2.45
N ALA A 95 -30.97 -16.47 2.17
CA ALA A 95 -32.18 -16.45 2.99
C ALA A 95 -31.99 -17.17 4.34
N VAL A 96 -32.76 -16.76 5.35
CA VAL A 96 -32.75 -17.37 6.68
C VAL A 96 -33.26 -18.80 6.59
N VAL A 97 -32.50 -19.77 7.11
CA VAL A 97 -32.96 -21.17 7.22
C VAL A 97 -34.09 -21.25 8.24
N PRO A 98 -35.26 -21.77 7.85
CA PRO A 98 -36.42 -21.86 8.74
C PRO A 98 -36.18 -22.83 9.88
N ALA A 99 -36.85 -22.58 11.02
CA ALA A 99 -36.84 -23.49 12.15
C ALA A 99 -37.29 -24.90 11.71
N GLY A 100 -36.66 -25.93 12.29
CA GLY A 100 -36.92 -27.35 11.95
C GLY A 100 -36.09 -27.91 10.82
N ALA A 101 -35.68 -27.09 9.83
CA ALA A 101 -34.75 -27.54 8.77
C ALA A 101 -33.30 -27.57 9.29
N ASP A 102 -32.54 -28.58 8.85
CA ASP A 102 -31.13 -28.76 9.20
C ASP A 102 -30.22 -29.02 8.02
N ALA A 103 -30.74 -28.96 6.78
CA ALA A 103 -30.02 -29.02 5.52
C ALA A 103 -30.77 -28.27 4.41
N VAL A 104 -30.06 -27.90 3.34
CA VAL A 104 -30.64 -27.35 2.12
C VAL A 104 -30.24 -28.21 0.94
N VAL A 105 -31.24 -28.80 0.24
CA VAL A 105 -31.03 -29.53 -1.00
C VAL A 105 -30.98 -28.52 -2.14
N LYS A 106 -29.97 -28.59 -3.00
CA LYS A 106 -29.84 -27.70 -4.17
C LYS A 106 -30.98 -27.92 -5.15
N VAL A 107 -31.41 -26.89 -5.84
CA VAL A 107 -32.48 -26.96 -6.84
C VAL A 107 -32.19 -28.00 -7.92
N GLU A 108 -30.93 -28.17 -8.35
CA GLU A 108 -30.49 -29.13 -9.35
C GLU A 108 -30.65 -30.61 -8.91
N GLU A 109 -30.79 -30.84 -7.61
CA GLU A 109 -30.98 -32.16 -7.00
C GLU A 109 -32.44 -32.41 -6.64
N THR A 110 -33.36 -31.64 -7.22
CA THR A 110 -34.80 -31.68 -6.94
C THR A 110 -35.62 -31.65 -8.24
N LYS A 111 -36.88 -32.09 -8.14
CA LYS A 111 -37.88 -31.91 -9.19
C LYS A 111 -39.16 -31.35 -8.61
N PRO A 112 -39.49 -30.07 -8.97
CA PRO A 112 -40.79 -29.49 -8.56
C PRO A 112 -41.96 -30.31 -9.11
N LEU A 113 -43.02 -30.44 -8.34
CA LEU A 113 -44.24 -31.14 -8.69
C LEU A 113 -45.46 -30.26 -8.29
N ASP A 114 -46.59 -30.53 -8.91
CA ASP A 114 -47.88 -29.91 -8.54
C ASP A 114 -47.83 -28.37 -8.44
N ASN A 115 -47.32 -27.74 -9.50
CA ASN A 115 -47.16 -26.26 -9.55
C ASN A 115 -46.42 -25.70 -8.33
N ASP A 116 -45.29 -26.27 -7.97
CA ASP A 116 -44.42 -25.93 -6.84
C ASP A 116 -45.05 -26.20 -5.45
N LYS A 117 -46.17 -26.86 -5.35
CA LYS A 117 -46.75 -27.28 -4.07
C LYS A 117 -46.03 -28.45 -3.43
N LYS A 118 -45.34 -29.25 -4.24
CA LYS A 118 -44.55 -30.38 -3.80
C LYS A 118 -43.18 -30.37 -4.47
N VAL A 119 -42.22 -31.05 -3.84
CA VAL A 119 -40.87 -31.25 -4.42
C VAL A 119 -40.44 -32.68 -4.18
N ARG A 120 -39.91 -33.29 -5.21
CA ARG A 120 -39.22 -34.60 -5.15
C ARG A 120 -37.74 -34.38 -4.99
N ILE A 121 -37.16 -34.95 -3.92
CA ILE A 121 -35.72 -34.91 -3.67
C ILE A 121 -35.04 -36.12 -4.35
N LEU A 122 -34.03 -35.88 -5.15
CA LEU A 122 -33.39 -36.91 -5.95
C LEU A 122 -32.21 -37.59 -5.23
N LYS A 123 -31.60 -36.91 -4.24
CA LYS A 123 -30.42 -37.43 -3.54
C LYS A 123 -30.58 -37.32 -2.04
N LYS A 124 -29.90 -38.20 -1.30
CA LYS A 124 -29.76 -38.13 0.13
C LYS A 124 -28.89 -36.90 0.48
N ILE A 125 -29.20 -36.24 1.58
CA ILE A 125 -28.44 -35.10 2.09
C ILE A 125 -28.07 -35.31 3.57
N GLU A 126 -26.91 -34.83 3.95
CA GLU A 126 -26.46 -34.86 5.34
C GLU A 126 -26.83 -33.57 6.07
N LYS A 127 -26.89 -33.67 7.41
CA LYS A 127 -27.14 -32.51 8.27
C LYS A 127 -26.08 -31.43 8.11
N GLY A 128 -26.51 -30.19 7.98
CA GLY A 128 -25.66 -29.00 7.87
C GLY A 128 -25.20 -28.67 6.46
N VAL A 129 -25.46 -29.54 5.47
CA VAL A 129 -25.05 -29.30 4.07
C VAL A 129 -25.79 -28.08 3.52
N ASN A 130 -25.05 -27.21 2.81
CA ASN A 130 -25.50 -25.96 2.20
C ASN A 130 -26.10 -24.95 3.19
N ILE A 131 -25.73 -25.00 4.46
CA ILE A 131 -26.10 -24.01 5.49
C ILE A 131 -24.83 -23.32 5.99
N ALA A 132 -24.73 -22.00 5.76
CA ALA A 132 -23.75 -21.15 6.42
C ALA A 132 -24.27 -20.83 7.85
N ARG A 133 -23.49 -21.23 8.84
CA ARG A 133 -23.92 -21.13 10.24
C ARG A 133 -23.71 -19.73 10.81
N LYS A 134 -24.62 -19.30 11.67
CA LYS A 134 -24.47 -18.05 12.42
C LYS A 134 -23.10 -17.97 13.10
N GLY A 135 -22.33 -16.92 12.77
CA GLY A 135 -21.04 -16.61 13.36
C GLY A 135 -19.90 -17.55 12.95
N GLU A 136 -20.04 -18.32 11.85
CA GLU A 136 -18.96 -19.19 11.36
C GLU A 136 -17.76 -18.39 10.86
N ASP A 137 -17.99 -17.26 10.19
CA ASP A 137 -16.92 -16.38 9.71
C ASP A 137 -16.35 -15.54 10.86
N VAL A 138 -17.23 -14.84 11.59
CA VAL A 138 -16.86 -13.94 12.68
C VAL A 138 -17.92 -13.94 13.77
N ARG A 139 -17.48 -14.04 15.02
CA ARG A 139 -18.36 -13.89 16.18
C ARG A 139 -18.31 -12.44 16.71
N VAL A 140 -19.44 -11.98 17.25
CA VAL A 140 -19.54 -10.68 17.94
C VAL A 140 -18.39 -10.49 18.95
N GLY A 141 -17.80 -9.28 18.99
CA GLY A 141 -16.69 -8.93 19.88
C GLY A 141 -15.30 -9.37 19.40
N LYS A 142 -15.19 -10.21 18.36
CA LYS A 142 -13.89 -10.59 17.78
C LYS A 142 -13.29 -9.44 17.00
N THR A 143 -11.96 -9.30 17.10
CA THR A 143 -11.21 -8.33 16.31
C THR A 143 -11.17 -8.80 14.85
N VAL A 144 -11.70 -7.98 13.94
CA VAL A 144 -11.75 -8.22 12.50
C VAL A 144 -10.62 -7.51 11.75
N LEU A 145 -10.18 -6.36 12.25
CA LEU A 145 -9.01 -5.63 11.74
C LEU A 145 -8.16 -5.15 12.92
N SER A 146 -6.87 -5.35 12.82
CA SER A 146 -5.92 -4.93 13.86
C SER A 146 -5.49 -3.46 13.68
N LYS A 147 -5.03 -2.84 14.77
CA LYS A 147 -4.32 -1.56 14.73
C LYS A 147 -3.13 -1.65 13.77
N GLY A 148 -2.90 -0.61 12.96
CA GLY A 148 -1.84 -0.56 11.96
C GLY A 148 -2.20 -1.23 10.63
N THR A 149 -3.42 -1.78 10.50
CA THR A 149 -3.90 -2.30 9.22
C THR A 149 -4.11 -1.16 8.22
N LYS A 150 -3.53 -1.29 7.01
CA LYS A 150 -3.84 -0.40 5.88
C LYS A 150 -5.25 -0.68 5.39
N VAL A 151 -6.06 0.35 5.25
CA VAL A 151 -7.42 0.26 4.71
C VAL A 151 -7.35 0.21 3.18
N ARG A 152 -7.60 -0.97 2.61
CA ARG A 152 -7.77 -1.21 1.16
C ARG A 152 -9.25 -1.42 0.87
N ALA A 153 -9.60 -1.81 -0.33
CA ALA A 153 -10.99 -2.10 -0.70
C ALA A 153 -11.61 -3.21 0.17
N GLN A 154 -10.85 -4.28 0.47
CA GLN A 154 -11.30 -5.39 1.31
C GLN A 154 -11.58 -4.93 2.74
N GLU A 155 -10.67 -4.17 3.34
CA GLU A 155 -10.84 -3.64 4.70
C GLU A 155 -12.01 -2.65 4.76
N THR A 156 -12.21 -1.84 3.70
CA THR A 156 -13.36 -0.94 3.59
C THR A 156 -14.67 -1.73 3.59
N GLY A 157 -14.72 -2.86 2.86
CA GLY A 157 -15.87 -3.76 2.88
C GLY A 157 -16.15 -4.34 4.25
N ILE A 158 -15.11 -4.81 4.97
CA ILE A 158 -15.23 -5.32 6.34
C ILE A 158 -15.73 -4.22 7.28
N LEU A 159 -15.16 -3.01 7.21
CA LEU A 159 -15.58 -1.88 8.04
C LEU A 159 -17.06 -1.54 7.84
N ALA A 160 -17.53 -1.51 6.60
CA ALA A 160 -18.93 -1.31 6.28
C ALA A 160 -19.81 -2.45 6.84
N ALA A 161 -19.38 -3.70 6.66
CA ALA A 161 -20.12 -4.88 7.14
C ALA A 161 -20.28 -4.92 8.67
N VAL A 162 -19.30 -4.36 9.43
CA VAL A 162 -19.39 -4.21 10.90
C VAL A 162 -19.89 -2.83 11.34
N GLY A 163 -20.62 -2.11 10.48
CA GLY A 163 -21.35 -0.90 10.81
C GLY A 163 -20.49 0.34 11.08
N LYS A 164 -19.24 0.40 10.58
CA LYS A 164 -18.36 1.55 10.78
C LYS A 164 -18.54 2.59 9.67
N ASN A 165 -19.29 3.65 9.94
CA ASN A 165 -19.40 4.82 9.06
C ASN A 165 -18.20 5.76 9.16
N SER A 166 -17.37 5.61 10.19
CA SER A 166 -16.15 6.38 10.44
C SER A 166 -15.17 5.54 11.24
N VAL A 167 -13.88 5.80 11.06
CA VAL A 167 -12.78 5.09 11.72
C VAL A 167 -11.70 6.05 12.21
N THR A 168 -10.96 5.62 13.24
CA THR A 168 -9.78 6.33 13.71
C THR A 168 -8.56 5.83 12.96
N VAL A 169 -7.85 6.74 12.28
CA VAL A 169 -6.65 6.47 11.51
C VAL A 169 -5.52 7.40 11.95
N HIS A 170 -4.28 7.04 11.68
CA HIS A 170 -3.18 8.00 11.84
C HIS A 170 -3.30 9.12 10.80
N ALA A 171 -2.98 10.36 11.20
CA ALA A 171 -2.92 11.49 10.29
C ALA A 171 -1.83 11.26 9.21
N THR A 172 -1.99 11.94 8.07
CA THR A 172 -0.98 11.97 7.00
C THR A 172 -0.08 13.19 7.16
N PRO A 173 1.24 13.07 6.96
CA PRO A 173 2.13 14.23 7.02
C PRO A 173 1.89 15.16 5.84
N SER A 174 2.10 16.45 6.08
CA SER A 174 2.22 17.47 5.04
C SER A 174 3.64 17.51 4.51
N VAL A 175 3.81 17.64 3.18
CA VAL A 175 5.12 17.63 2.50
C VAL A 175 5.31 18.91 1.71
N GLY A 176 6.42 19.61 1.96
CA GLY A 176 6.87 20.77 1.19
C GLY A 176 8.09 20.42 0.36
N ILE A 177 8.15 20.86 -0.91
CA ILE A 177 9.24 20.59 -1.83
C ILE A 177 9.83 21.88 -2.34
N ILE A 178 11.16 22.01 -2.27
CA ILE A 178 11.94 23.14 -2.76
C ILE A 178 13.04 22.60 -3.68
N SER A 179 13.29 23.25 -4.82
CA SER A 179 14.49 23.01 -5.65
C SER A 179 15.40 24.22 -5.63
N THR A 180 16.72 23.96 -5.56
CA THR A 180 17.76 25.02 -5.61
C THR A 180 18.70 24.76 -6.77
N GLY A 181 19.17 25.82 -7.39
CA GLY A 181 20.15 25.81 -8.46
C GLY A 181 19.94 26.96 -9.45
N ASP A 182 21.02 27.64 -9.83
CA ASP A 182 21.02 28.75 -10.80
C ASP A 182 20.72 28.26 -12.22
N GLU A 183 21.02 26.98 -12.51
CA GLU A 183 20.75 26.32 -13.77
C GLU A 183 19.26 26.02 -13.99
N LEU A 184 18.47 26.00 -12.93
CA LEU A 184 17.06 25.60 -13.01
C LEU A 184 16.17 26.70 -13.57
N VAL A 185 15.26 26.33 -14.46
CA VAL A 185 14.18 27.20 -14.94
C VAL A 185 12.82 26.54 -14.74
N ASP A 186 11.76 27.35 -14.78
CA ASP A 186 10.40 26.85 -14.77
C ASP A 186 10.12 25.94 -15.97
N ILE A 187 9.23 24.94 -15.79
CA ILE A 187 8.91 23.96 -16.84
C ILE A 187 8.30 24.59 -18.10
N THR A 188 7.65 25.74 -17.95
CA THR A 188 7.02 26.47 -19.05
C THR A 188 8.04 27.26 -19.88
N ARG A 189 9.23 27.50 -19.36
CA ARG A 189 10.27 28.28 -20.04
C ARG A 189 11.16 27.39 -20.91
N LYS A 190 11.54 27.90 -22.08
CA LYS A 190 12.62 27.28 -22.89
C LYS A 190 13.96 27.58 -22.20
N PRO A 191 14.74 26.56 -21.80
CA PRO A 191 16.02 26.78 -21.14
C PRO A 191 17.05 27.35 -22.12
N LYS A 192 17.96 28.19 -21.62
CA LYS A 192 19.18 28.60 -22.30
C LYS A 192 20.13 27.41 -22.36
N PRO A 193 21.24 27.45 -23.17
CA PRO A 193 22.19 26.33 -23.32
C PRO A 193 22.79 25.79 -22.00
N TRP A 194 22.84 26.60 -20.96
CA TRP A 194 23.37 26.25 -19.62
C TRP A 194 22.29 26.04 -18.58
N GLN A 195 21.02 26.02 -18.97
CA GLN A 195 19.88 25.85 -18.06
C GLN A 195 19.13 24.56 -18.35
N ILE A 196 18.48 24.03 -17.32
CA ILE A 196 17.62 22.86 -17.39
C ILE A 196 16.26 23.16 -16.72
N ARG A 197 15.22 22.43 -17.11
CA ARG A 197 13.92 22.54 -16.44
C ARG A 197 13.93 21.83 -15.09
N ASN A 198 13.26 22.43 -14.11
CA ASN A 198 13.06 21.82 -12.79
C ASN A 198 12.15 20.58 -12.87
N SER A 199 12.70 19.43 -13.17
CA SER A 199 11.97 18.14 -13.21
C SER A 199 11.83 17.52 -11.83
N ASN A 200 12.80 17.71 -10.94
CA ASN A 200 12.86 17.05 -9.64
C ASN A 200 11.69 17.41 -8.75
N SER A 201 11.26 18.68 -8.68
CA SER A 201 10.12 19.08 -7.87
C SER A 201 8.84 18.32 -8.26
N TYR A 202 8.63 18.10 -9.56
CA TYR A 202 7.45 17.41 -10.07
C TYR A 202 7.52 15.90 -9.84
N SER A 203 8.71 15.30 -10.06
CA SER A 203 8.94 13.89 -9.77
C SER A 203 8.76 13.57 -8.28
N LEU A 204 9.37 14.37 -7.39
CA LEU A 204 9.22 14.24 -5.94
C LEU A 204 7.77 14.42 -5.49
N ALA A 205 7.06 15.40 -6.06
CA ALA A 205 5.65 15.61 -5.75
C ALA A 205 4.79 14.42 -6.20
N ALA A 206 5.07 13.85 -7.37
CA ALA A 206 4.39 12.65 -7.85
C ALA A 206 4.65 11.45 -6.95
N GLN A 207 5.91 11.18 -6.56
CA GLN A 207 6.25 10.11 -5.63
C GLN A 207 5.56 10.29 -4.26
N ALA A 208 5.54 11.52 -3.72
CA ALA A 208 4.90 11.80 -2.44
C ALA A 208 3.37 11.63 -2.53
N ARG A 209 2.73 12.09 -3.61
CA ARG A 209 1.27 11.99 -3.83
C ARG A 209 0.76 10.56 -3.99
N GLN A 210 1.61 9.58 -4.27
CA GLN A 210 1.22 8.17 -4.21
C GLN A 210 0.85 7.71 -2.79
N ILE A 211 1.27 8.48 -1.75
CA ILE A 211 1.12 8.06 -0.35
C ILE A 211 0.34 9.09 0.47
N VAL A 212 0.53 10.38 0.21
CA VAL A 212 -0.07 11.50 0.96
C VAL A 212 -0.71 12.52 0.03
N THR A 213 -1.73 13.21 0.51
CA THR A 213 -2.48 14.18 -0.30
C THR A 213 -1.99 15.62 -0.16
N ASP A 214 -1.47 16.01 1.03
CA ASP A 214 -0.96 17.36 1.27
C ASP A 214 0.51 17.48 0.84
N VAL A 215 0.70 17.69 -0.48
CA VAL A 215 2.02 17.88 -1.09
C VAL A 215 2.05 19.20 -1.86
N GLU A 216 2.91 20.10 -1.44
CA GLU A 216 3.08 21.45 -2.01
C GLU A 216 4.48 21.64 -2.61
N ILE A 217 4.56 22.00 -3.88
CA ILE A 217 5.79 22.54 -4.47
C ILE A 217 5.88 24.00 -4.06
N LEU A 218 6.75 24.30 -3.09
CA LEU A 218 6.90 25.62 -2.48
C LEU A 218 7.59 26.61 -3.40
N GLY A 219 8.36 26.11 -4.34
CA GLY A 219 9.01 26.89 -5.37
C GLY A 219 10.44 26.45 -5.70
N ARG A 220 11.04 27.21 -6.58
CA ARG A 220 12.44 27.13 -6.99
C ARG A 220 13.16 28.40 -6.51
N VAL A 221 14.39 28.27 -6.09
CA VAL A 221 15.24 29.40 -5.69
C VAL A 221 16.64 29.26 -6.28
N ASN A 222 17.22 30.38 -6.66
CA ASN A 222 18.62 30.45 -7.08
C ASN A 222 19.56 30.28 -5.87
N ASP A 223 20.83 30.09 -6.10
CA ASP A 223 21.84 29.96 -5.05
C ASP A 223 22.09 31.32 -4.35
N ASN A 224 21.04 31.80 -3.68
CA ASN A 224 21.01 33.02 -2.89
C ASN A 224 20.56 32.71 -1.46
N LYS A 225 21.45 32.92 -0.49
CA LYS A 225 21.26 32.57 0.93
C LYS A 225 19.97 33.16 1.53
N SER A 226 19.65 34.41 1.22
CA SER A 226 18.46 35.08 1.76
C SER A 226 17.18 34.49 1.21
N GLN A 227 17.13 34.21 -0.09
CA GLN A 227 15.97 33.57 -0.75
C GLN A 227 15.79 32.11 -0.29
N ILE A 228 16.89 31.35 -0.18
CA ILE A 228 16.90 29.98 0.34
C ILE A 228 16.33 29.97 1.76
N ARG A 229 16.82 30.86 2.65
CA ARG A 229 16.35 31.00 4.04
C ARG A 229 14.84 31.26 4.09
N LYS A 230 14.32 32.22 3.33
CA LYS A 230 12.90 32.57 3.30
C LYS A 230 12.03 31.37 2.87
N LEU A 231 12.49 30.63 1.86
CA LEU A 231 11.73 29.50 1.33
C LEU A 231 11.78 28.30 2.28
N ILE A 232 12.93 28.02 2.91
CA ILE A 232 13.07 26.99 3.96
C ILE A 232 12.16 27.32 5.15
N GLN A 233 12.12 28.57 5.61
CA GLN A 233 11.23 28.99 6.70
C GLN A 233 9.75 28.74 6.37
N LYS A 234 9.32 28.95 5.11
CA LYS A 234 7.98 28.57 4.65
C LYS A 234 7.80 27.05 4.70
N GLY A 235 8.81 26.29 4.24
CA GLY A 235 8.80 24.84 4.23
C GLY A 235 8.78 24.18 5.60
N LEU A 236 9.37 24.81 6.61
CA LEU A 236 9.37 24.35 8.01
C LEU A 236 7.98 24.41 8.69
N LYS A 237 6.97 24.97 8.02
CA LYS A 237 5.57 24.84 8.45
C LYS A 237 4.96 23.47 8.09
N LYS A 238 5.55 22.72 7.17
CA LYS A 238 5.16 21.36 6.82
C LYS A 238 5.81 20.34 7.76
N ASP A 239 5.28 19.14 7.82
CA ASP A 239 5.84 18.06 8.65
C ASP A 239 7.14 17.50 8.06
N ILE A 240 7.20 17.47 6.73
CA ILE A 240 8.37 17.05 5.97
C ILE A 240 8.72 18.14 4.96
N LEU A 241 9.97 18.59 5.00
CA LEU A 241 10.56 19.45 3.98
C LEU A 241 11.56 18.67 3.15
N ILE A 242 11.38 18.68 1.84
CA ILE A 242 12.30 18.07 0.86
C ILE A 242 12.96 19.19 0.08
N LEU A 243 14.29 19.21 0.08
CA LEU A 243 15.10 20.06 -0.76
C LEU A 243 15.78 19.20 -1.84
N SER A 244 15.84 19.67 -3.07
CA SER A 244 16.54 19.01 -4.18
C SER A 244 17.53 19.98 -4.82
N GLY A 245 18.80 19.59 -4.83
CA GLY A 245 19.92 20.42 -5.26
C GLY A 245 20.56 21.18 -4.09
N GLY A 246 21.70 21.84 -4.34
CA GLY A 246 22.43 22.63 -3.34
C GLY A 246 23.01 21.83 -2.15
N VAL A 247 23.20 20.52 -2.28
CA VAL A 247 23.72 19.62 -1.24
C VAL A 247 25.04 18.95 -1.62
N SER A 248 25.70 19.48 -2.63
CA SER A 248 27.01 19.00 -3.05
C SER A 248 28.10 19.73 -2.25
N MET A 249 29.12 19.01 -1.81
CA MET A 249 30.25 19.54 -1.01
C MET A 249 31.15 20.48 -1.78
N GLY A 250 30.59 21.42 -2.57
CA GLY A 250 31.35 22.47 -3.20
C GLY A 250 31.38 23.74 -2.34
N GLU A 251 32.23 24.67 -2.67
CA GLU A 251 32.35 26.03 -2.06
C GLU A 251 31.03 26.84 -2.05
N TYR A 252 29.97 26.28 -2.70
CA TYR A 252 28.64 26.90 -2.89
C TYR A 252 27.49 26.12 -2.24
N ASP A 253 27.74 25.28 -1.20
CA ASP A 253 26.66 24.58 -0.48
C ASP A 253 25.93 25.50 0.50
N LEU A 254 25.16 26.42 -0.05
CA LEU A 254 24.40 27.40 0.74
C LEU A 254 23.23 26.74 1.50
N VAL A 255 22.73 25.59 1.07
CA VAL A 255 21.61 24.92 1.71
C VAL A 255 22.00 24.39 3.08
N GLY A 256 23.14 23.69 3.18
CA GLY A 256 23.65 23.17 4.44
C GLY A 256 23.89 24.28 5.47
N GLU A 257 24.52 25.38 5.06
CA GLU A 257 24.78 26.54 5.89
C GLU A 257 23.48 27.19 6.40
N VAL A 258 22.51 27.41 5.50
CA VAL A 258 21.20 27.98 5.88
C VAL A 258 20.42 27.08 6.83
N LEU A 259 20.49 25.77 6.65
CA LEU A 259 19.83 24.81 7.56
C LEU A 259 20.43 24.93 8.99
N LEU A 260 21.76 24.97 9.10
CA LEU A 260 22.44 25.16 10.38
C LEU A 260 22.10 26.51 11.03
N ASP A 261 22.13 27.58 10.26
CA ASP A 261 21.76 28.96 10.73
C ASP A 261 20.30 29.01 11.21
N LEU A 262 19.42 28.19 10.62
CA LEU A 262 18.02 28.08 11.05
C LEU A 262 17.86 27.17 12.27
N GLY A 263 18.92 26.61 12.83
CA GLY A 263 18.89 25.71 13.98
C GLY A 263 18.39 24.29 13.65
N VAL A 264 18.58 23.85 12.43
CA VAL A 264 18.32 22.44 12.05
C VAL A 264 19.43 21.55 12.61
N LYS A 265 19.07 20.53 13.35
CA LYS A 265 20.00 19.49 13.80
C LYS A 265 20.20 18.48 12.70
N ILE A 266 21.39 18.43 12.12
CA ILE A 266 21.78 17.47 11.09
C ILE A 266 22.19 16.15 11.77
N PHE A 267 21.71 15.01 11.23
CA PHE A 267 22.05 13.66 11.71
C PHE A 267 23.05 12.95 10.79
N PHE A 268 22.96 13.20 9.50
CA PHE A 268 23.97 12.78 8.52
C PHE A 268 23.89 13.63 7.24
N GLU A 269 25.03 13.68 6.52
CA GLU A 269 25.18 14.45 5.27
C GLU A 269 25.65 13.58 4.09
N LYS A 270 26.11 12.37 4.36
CA LYS A 270 26.65 11.46 3.35
C LYS A 270 26.29 10.03 3.68
N VAL A 271 25.78 9.32 2.67
CA VAL A 271 25.44 7.90 2.75
C VAL A 271 26.31 7.10 1.78
N ALA A 272 26.70 5.89 2.16
CA ALA A 272 27.46 4.95 1.31
C ALA A 272 26.55 4.34 0.22
N LEU A 273 25.98 5.20 -0.62
CA LEU A 273 24.96 4.94 -1.62
C LEU A 273 25.44 5.38 -3.02
N ARG A 274 25.01 4.67 -4.07
CA ARG A 274 25.18 5.02 -5.47
C ARG A 274 23.92 4.65 -6.27
N PRO A 275 23.28 5.64 -6.96
CA PRO A 275 23.52 7.08 -6.86
C PRO A 275 22.92 7.63 -5.54
N GLY A 276 23.37 8.84 -5.11
CA GLY A 276 22.77 9.49 -3.95
C GLY A 276 23.69 9.71 -2.74
N LYS A 277 25.03 9.69 -2.92
CA LYS A 277 25.99 9.90 -1.83
C LYS A 277 25.72 11.18 -1.00
N PRO A 278 25.51 12.39 -1.59
CA PRO A 278 25.25 13.61 -0.82
C PRO A 278 23.76 13.67 -0.44
N THR A 279 23.37 12.93 0.57
CA THR A 279 22.01 12.94 1.13
C THR A 279 22.08 13.43 2.56
N VAL A 280 21.37 14.52 2.84
CA VAL A 280 21.32 15.14 4.16
C VAL A 280 19.98 14.84 4.83
N PHE A 281 20.02 14.49 6.11
CA PHE A 281 18.84 14.37 6.95
C PHE A 281 19.00 15.15 8.24
N GLY A 282 18.01 15.98 8.55
CA GLY A 282 18.00 16.79 9.77
C GLY A 282 16.59 16.98 10.33
N MET A 283 16.51 17.66 11.46
CA MET A 283 15.26 18.03 12.12
C MET A 283 15.35 19.43 12.73
N LYS A 284 14.18 20.11 12.74
CA LYS A 284 13.97 21.29 13.58
C LYS A 284 12.67 21.10 14.36
N GLY A 285 12.80 20.94 15.70
CA GLY A 285 11.65 20.48 16.50
C GLY A 285 11.18 19.09 16.05
N ASP A 286 9.94 18.99 15.64
CA ASP A 286 9.31 17.79 15.10
C ASP A 286 9.31 17.71 13.56
N LYS A 287 9.81 18.76 12.88
CA LYS A 287 9.85 18.86 11.43
C LYS A 287 11.05 18.12 10.85
N LEU A 288 10.81 17.25 9.88
CA LEU A 288 11.83 16.44 9.22
C LEU A 288 12.31 17.13 7.96
N ILE A 289 13.62 17.20 7.76
CA ILE A 289 14.24 17.84 6.59
C ILE A 289 15.08 16.80 5.85
N PHE A 290 14.79 16.62 4.58
CA PHE A 290 15.57 15.81 3.65
C PHE A 290 16.13 16.72 2.57
N ALA A 291 17.47 16.85 2.51
CA ALA A 291 18.10 17.52 1.40
C ALA A 291 18.76 16.47 0.49
N LEU A 292 18.18 16.32 -0.70
CA LEU A 292 18.46 15.26 -1.66
C LEU A 292 19.33 15.79 -2.80
N PRO A 293 20.09 14.91 -3.48
CA PRO A 293 20.93 15.31 -4.59
C PRO A 293 20.18 16.04 -5.72
N GLY A 294 20.86 16.87 -6.51
CA GLY A 294 20.27 17.53 -7.68
C GLY A 294 20.05 16.62 -8.89
N ASN A 295 20.84 15.53 -9.02
CA ASN A 295 20.69 14.59 -10.14
C ASN A 295 19.40 13.76 -10.05
N PRO A 296 18.56 13.70 -11.11
CA PRO A 296 17.21 13.14 -11.05
C PRO A 296 17.12 11.69 -10.55
N VAL A 297 17.99 10.78 -11.03
CA VAL A 297 17.98 9.37 -10.57
C VAL A 297 18.39 9.27 -9.10
N SER A 298 19.35 10.10 -8.67
CA SER A 298 19.75 10.15 -7.26
C SER A 298 18.61 10.63 -6.37
N THR A 299 17.92 11.68 -6.79
CA THR A 299 16.76 12.24 -6.08
C THR A 299 15.64 11.21 -5.96
N PHE A 300 15.32 10.51 -7.05
CA PHE A 300 14.33 9.44 -7.08
C PHE A 300 14.70 8.32 -6.11
N VAL A 301 15.92 7.78 -6.21
CA VAL A 301 16.38 6.66 -5.37
C VAL A 301 16.40 7.04 -3.89
N THR A 302 16.89 8.22 -3.54
CA THR A 302 16.96 8.66 -2.14
C THR A 302 15.58 8.94 -1.54
N PHE A 303 14.62 9.40 -2.34
CA PHE A 303 13.22 9.49 -1.92
C PHE A 303 12.66 8.10 -1.58
N GLU A 304 12.79 7.13 -2.48
CA GLU A 304 12.29 5.78 -2.27
C GLU A 304 12.92 5.12 -1.03
N LEU A 305 14.22 5.32 -0.80
CA LEU A 305 14.96 4.70 0.30
C LEU A 305 14.71 5.33 1.68
N PHE A 306 14.50 6.65 1.74
CA PHE A 306 14.47 7.36 3.02
C PHE A 306 13.18 8.11 3.29
N VAL A 307 12.67 8.86 2.31
CA VAL A 307 11.48 9.70 2.50
C VAL A 307 10.20 8.86 2.54
N LYS A 308 10.02 7.99 1.57
CA LYS A 308 8.83 7.14 1.47
C LYS A 308 8.63 6.20 2.66
N PRO A 309 9.66 5.48 3.17
CA PRO A 309 9.54 4.70 4.40
C PRO A 309 9.22 5.56 5.63
N CYS A 310 9.80 6.76 5.71
CA CYS A 310 9.52 7.71 6.78
C CYS A 310 8.06 8.15 6.78
N ILE A 311 7.53 8.55 5.64
CA ILE A 311 6.11 8.90 5.46
C ILE A 311 5.22 7.75 5.91
N LYS A 312 5.45 6.53 5.41
CA LYS A 312 4.68 5.34 5.78
C LYS A 312 4.70 5.12 7.31
N LYS A 313 5.88 5.25 7.94
CA LYS A 313 6.00 5.13 9.39
C LYS A 313 5.20 6.20 10.14
N MET A 314 5.28 7.46 9.71
CA MET A 314 4.51 8.56 10.30
C MET A 314 3.01 8.32 10.20
N MET A 315 2.54 7.68 9.13
CA MET A 315 1.16 7.26 8.92
C MET A 315 0.77 5.99 9.68
N GLY A 316 1.68 5.42 10.48
CA GLY A 316 1.38 4.25 11.31
C GLY A 316 1.39 2.90 10.61
N TYR A 317 1.92 2.80 9.40
CA TYR A 317 2.10 1.51 8.72
C TYR A 317 2.98 0.57 9.56
N THR A 318 2.70 -0.72 9.52
CA THR A 318 3.51 -1.76 10.18
C THR A 318 4.66 -2.24 9.31
N SER A 319 4.51 -2.17 7.98
CA SER A 319 5.56 -2.42 7.00
C SER A 319 5.72 -1.19 6.12
N TYR A 320 6.91 -0.62 6.10
CA TYR A 320 7.23 0.59 5.35
C TYR A 320 8.33 0.38 4.31
N GLU A 321 8.94 -0.79 4.29
CA GLU A 321 9.95 -1.16 3.31
C GLU A 321 9.33 -1.45 1.94
N HIS A 322 10.15 -1.41 0.91
CA HIS A 322 9.74 -1.82 -0.42
C HIS A 322 9.73 -3.35 -0.54
N PRO A 323 8.83 -3.92 -1.35
CA PRO A 323 8.94 -5.33 -1.72
C PRO A 323 10.25 -5.60 -2.46
N ILE A 324 10.92 -6.69 -2.07
CA ILE A 324 12.10 -7.20 -2.74
C ILE A 324 11.72 -8.47 -3.51
N ILE A 325 12.13 -8.54 -4.77
CA ILE A 325 12.00 -9.73 -5.61
C ILE A 325 13.38 -10.28 -5.88
N HIS A 326 13.56 -11.59 -5.75
CA HIS A 326 14.75 -12.30 -6.20
C HIS A 326 14.54 -12.69 -7.66
N ALA A 327 15.47 -12.29 -8.53
CA ALA A 327 15.40 -12.49 -9.95
C ALA A 327 16.73 -12.96 -10.52
N GLU A 328 16.70 -13.76 -11.58
CA GLU A 328 17.89 -14.19 -12.32
C GLU A 328 18.40 -13.05 -13.18
N LEU A 329 19.69 -12.74 -13.08
CA LEU A 329 20.33 -11.67 -13.83
C LEU A 329 20.60 -12.12 -15.28
N GLU A 330 20.07 -11.39 -16.28
CA GLU A 330 20.25 -11.78 -17.68
C GLU A 330 21.68 -11.59 -18.21
N LYS A 331 22.37 -10.55 -17.78
CA LYS A 331 23.71 -10.19 -18.29
C LYS A 331 24.67 -9.87 -17.15
N ALA A 332 25.93 -10.32 -17.28
CA ALA A 332 26.96 -10.05 -16.31
C ALA A 332 27.24 -8.55 -16.12
N ILE A 333 27.54 -8.14 -14.89
CA ILE A 333 27.80 -6.75 -14.51
C ILE A 333 29.15 -6.64 -13.84
N LYS A 334 30.01 -5.75 -14.34
CA LYS A 334 31.22 -5.32 -13.63
C LYS A 334 30.87 -4.19 -12.65
N ILE A 335 31.30 -4.30 -11.42
CA ILE A 335 30.96 -3.39 -10.33
C ILE A 335 32.20 -2.61 -9.90
N LYS A 336 32.08 -1.29 -9.77
CA LYS A 336 33.11 -0.46 -9.14
C LYS A 336 32.82 -0.40 -7.65
N LYS A 337 33.59 -1.17 -6.84
CA LYS A 337 33.43 -1.30 -5.38
C LYS A 337 33.27 0.00 -4.60
N LYS A 338 32.64 -0.06 -3.46
CA LYS A 338 32.73 0.69 -2.18
C LYS A 338 31.41 1.21 -1.63
N ARG A 339 30.29 1.15 -2.34
CA ARG A 339 29.00 1.66 -1.89
C ARG A 339 27.89 0.78 -2.40
N ARG A 340 26.83 0.62 -1.64
CA ARG A 340 25.62 -0.07 -2.11
C ARG A 340 25.06 0.68 -3.32
N GLU A 341 24.80 -0.06 -4.41
CA GLU A 341 24.26 0.53 -5.63
C GLU A 341 22.79 0.15 -5.83
N TYR A 342 22.05 1.09 -6.35
CA TYR A 342 20.67 0.90 -6.80
C TYR A 342 20.58 1.33 -8.26
N ARG A 343 20.44 0.36 -9.16
CA ARG A 343 20.45 0.63 -10.62
C ARG A 343 19.07 0.42 -11.20
N PRO A 344 18.57 1.34 -12.05
CA PRO A 344 17.34 1.13 -12.79
C PRO A 344 17.37 -0.20 -13.54
N ALA A 345 16.34 -1.02 -13.35
CA ALA A 345 16.26 -2.36 -13.90
C ALA A 345 14.83 -2.70 -14.33
N LEU A 346 14.73 -3.58 -15.31
CA LEU A 346 13.47 -4.12 -15.81
C LEU A 346 13.34 -5.57 -15.36
N LEU A 347 12.35 -5.81 -14.49
CA LEU A 347 11.90 -7.14 -14.07
C LEU A 347 10.87 -7.65 -15.05
N LYS A 348 11.01 -8.91 -15.46
CA LYS A 348 10.03 -9.64 -16.27
C LYS A 348 9.78 -11.01 -15.65
N GLN A 349 8.55 -11.45 -15.68
CA GLN A 349 8.21 -12.83 -15.31
C GLN A 349 8.42 -13.73 -16.52
N GLU A 350 9.19 -14.81 -16.33
CA GLU A 350 9.38 -15.85 -17.34
C GLU A 350 9.14 -17.23 -16.71
N GLY A 351 8.12 -17.92 -17.20
CA GLY A 351 7.67 -19.19 -16.62
C GLY A 351 7.29 -19.01 -15.14
N SER A 352 7.90 -19.79 -14.26
CA SER A 352 7.69 -19.72 -12.80
C SER A 352 8.65 -18.77 -12.07
N GLY A 353 9.59 -18.13 -12.77
CA GLY A 353 10.64 -17.30 -12.20
C GLY A 353 10.58 -15.84 -12.64
N TRP A 354 11.50 -15.06 -12.10
CA TRP A 354 11.72 -13.66 -12.47
C TRP A 354 13.09 -13.50 -13.09
N LYS A 355 13.16 -12.74 -14.19
CA LYS A 355 14.41 -12.28 -14.77
C LYS A 355 14.56 -10.78 -14.65
N VAL A 356 15.79 -10.31 -14.54
CA VAL A 356 16.11 -8.89 -14.46
C VAL A 356 17.21 -8.51 -15.45
N SER A 357 16.95 -7.44 -16.19
CA SER A 357 17.94 -6.77 -17.04
C SER A 357 18.20 -5.34 -16.58
N LEU A 358 19.44 -4.90 -16.65
CA LEU A 358 19.75 -3.49 -16.44
C LEU A 358 19.23 -2.65 -17.60
N ILE A 359 18.70 -1.49 -17.26
CA ILE A 359 18.43 -0.44 -18.24
C ILE A 359 19.75 0.23 -18.61
N ASP A 360 19.98 0.41 -19.91
CA ASP A 360 21.10 1.24 -20.37
C ASP A 360 20.89 2.67 -19.87
N TRP A 361 21.82 3.15 -19.07
CA TRP A 361 21.74 4.46 -18.45
C TRP A 361 23.09 5.18 -18.45
N HIS A 362 23.06 6.48 -18.64
CA HIS A 362 24.27 7.34 -18.72
C HIS A 362 24.64 7.95 -17.36
N GLY A 363 24.16 7.37 -16.25
CA GLY A 363 24.46 7.81 -14.89
C GLY A 363 23.31 8.53 -14.20
N SER A 364 23.58 9.14 -13.04
CA SER A 364 22.57 9.71 -12.14
C SER A 364 21.77 10.89 -12.71
N GLY A 365 22.20 11.47 -13.82
CA GLY A 365 21.48 12.53 -14.54
C GLY A 365 20.47 12.03 -15.57
N ASP A 366 20.46 10.73 -15.88
CA ASP A 366 19.61 10.15 -16.91
C ASP A 366 18.21 9.82 -16.39
N LEU A 367 17.34 10.84 -16.38
CA LEU A 367 15.94 10.70 -15.99
C LEU A 367 15.17 9.71 -16.88
N PHE A 368 15.51 9.62 -18.17
CA PHE A 368 14.77 8.79 -19.13
C PHE A 368 14.94 7.29 -18.87
N SER A 369 16.04 6.87 -18.23
CA SER A 369 16.25 5.48 -17.84
C SER A 369 15.19 4.98 -16.84
N LEU A 370 14.69 5.85 -15.95
CA LEU A 370 13.67 5.50 -14.96
C LEU A 370 12.32 5.12 -15.59
N THR A 371 11.97 5.70 -16.74
CA THR A 371 10.69 5.39 -17.42
C THR A 371 10.65 4.00 -18.04
N LYS A 372 11.81 3.36 -18.19
CA LYS A 372 11.97 2.00 -18.72
C LYS A 372 12.11 0.94 -17.60
N ALA A 373 12.28 1.39 -16.36
CA ALA A 373 12.50 0.53 -15.20
C ALA A 373 11.20 0.35 -14.40
N ASN A 374 10.99 -0.83 -13.84
CA ASN A 374 9.95 -1.11 -12.85
C ASN A 374 10.54 -1.50 -11.49
N GLY A 375 11.86 -1.51 -11.36
CA GLY A 375 12.57 -1.78 -10.13
C GLY A 375 13.99 -1.22 -10.11
N LEU A 376 14.63 -1.34 -8.96
CA LEU A 376 16.03 -0.99 -8.74
C LEU A 376 16.80 -2.24 -8.34
N LEU A 377 17.73 -2.69 -9.17
CA LEU A 377 18.66 -3.76 -8.83
C LEU A 377 19.55 -3.31 -7.67
N ILE A 378 19.57 -4.08 -6.60
CA ILE A 378 20.38 -3.84 -5.41
C ILE A 378 21.71 -4.57 -5.56
N ILE A 379 22.81 -3.83 -5.47
CA ILE A 379 24.17 -4.40 -5.51
C ILE A 379 24.88 -4.05 -4.20
N SER A 380 25.23 -5.07 -3.45
CA SER A 380 25.94 -4.91 -2.17
C SER A 380 27.32 -4.31 -2.39
N GLU A 381 27.81 -3.57 -1.39
CA GLU A 381 29.15 -2.99 -1.33
C GLU A 381 30.29 -4.02 -1.34
N SER A 382 29.99 -5.27 -0.98
CA SER A 382 30.96 -6.38 -0.94
C SER A 382 31.14 -7.13 -2.27
N VAL A 383 30.25 -6.86 -3.24
CA VAL A 383 30.26 -7.57 -4.53
C VAL A 383 31.08 -6.84 -5.57
N ASP A 384 31.92 -7.58 -6.30
CA ASP A 384 32.81 -7.05 -7.36
C ASP A 384 32.29 -7.31 -8.74
N LYS A 385 31.56 -8.42 -8.91
CA LYS A 385 31.04 -8.90 -10.18
C LYS A 385 29.76 -9.68 -9.92
N LEU A 386 28.80 -9.53 -10.79
CA LEU A 386 27.65 -10.40 -10.93
C LEU A 386 27.71 -11.06 -12.29
N ASN A 387 27.45 -12.36 -12.36
CA ASN A 387 27.43 -13.10 -13.62
C ASN A 387 25.99 -13.22 -14.14
N ALA A 388 25.84 -13.50 -15.42
CA ALA A 388 24.55 -13.94 -15.94
C ALA A 388 24.13 -15.24 -15.23
N GLY A 389 22.85 -15.36 -14.85
CA GLY A 389 22.31 -16.47 -14.08
C GLY A 389 22.37 -16.29 -12.55
N ASP A 390 23.12 -15.31 -12.02
CA ASP A 390 23.14 -15.06 -10.59
C ASP A 390 21.76 -14.58 -10.09
N MET A 391 21.33 -15.10 -8.94
CA MET A 391 20.12 -14.62 -8.25
C MET A 391 20.43 -13.31 -7.52
N VAL A 392 19.69 -12.27 -7.86
CA VAL A 392 19.90 -10.91 -7.35
C VAL A 392 18.63 -10.30 -6.75
N GLU A 393 18.80 -9.34 -5.88
CA GLU A 393 17.70 -8.61 -5.25
C GLU A 393 17.29 -7.39 -6.08
N VAL A 394 15.99 -7.25 -6.31
CA VAL A 394 15.41 -6.09 -6.98
C VAL A 394 14.33 -5.46 -6.12
N MET A 395 14.52 -4.22 -5.76
CA MET A 395 13.54 -3.41 -5.05
C MET A 395 12.48 -2.92 -6.04
N LEU A 396 11.22 -3.25 -5.80
CA LEU A 396 10.12 -2.73 -6.62
C LEU A 396 9.86 -1.26 -6.30
N THR A 397 9.81 -0.44 -7.34
CA THR A 397 9.47 1.00 -7.22
C THR A 397 8.03 1.28 -7.59
N ASP A 398 7.41 0.39 -8.35
CA ASP A 398 6.01 0.45 -8.77
C ASP A 398 5.33 -0.92 -8.64
N SER A 399 4.01 -0.98 -8.79
CA SER A 399 3.30 -2.25 -8.92
C SER A 399 3.77 -2.96 -10.20
N LEU A 400 4.08 -4.24 -10.09
CA LEU A 400 4.24 -5.09 -11.27
C LEU A 400 2.87 -5.16 -11.96
N LEU A 401 2.76 -4.56 -13.13
CA LEU A 401 1.60 -4.70 -14.03
C LEU A 401 1.69 -6.00 -14.80
#